data_39b7b6a02101036e86eeebbe0cbc2b20
#
_entry.id   39b7b6a02101036e86eeebbe0cbc2b20
#
_cell.length_a   1.000
_cell.length_b   1.000
_cell.length_c   1.000
_cell.angle_alpha   90.00
_cell.angle_beta   90.00
_cell.angle_gamma   90.00
#
_symmetry.space_group_name_H-M   'P 1'
#
loop_
_entity.id
_entity.type
_entity.pdbx_description
1 polymer ?
#
loop_
_entity_poly.entity_id
_entity_poly.type
_entity_poly.pdbx_seq_one_letter_code
_entity_poly.pdbx_strand_id
1 'polypeptide(L)'
;MESDRSKSSRSDIKEYGLFDPSRRVVDGHTRPCEECGAVDWQLDDTRGEIICNSCGLVVEENVIDPGAEWTNRDKTEDRSRVGQPLTYTLADKGLNTSIDVRDLNTGSAGRHGISSQARRDWRRRRVIDERSKTRKSRERNLVKANQMIRDRSDLPKSLQDETARLYRRLSGDGFVTGRSIAGVAAACTYLVAREENLPRQIPEIATSYDITEKELSRLIRQVSRKLNLHKITSPNEYFDKFISDLQLPPNIFTQVNHLWSKIQPHEDIWQGKKPMGVAAALIYKAASESGTSRTQSDICKVANVSEVTLRGLLRIFDGLLA
;
A
#
# COMPACT_ATOMS: atom_id res chain seq x y z
N MET A 1 19.37 -24.56 37.98
CA MET A 1 20.18 -25.25 36.97
C MET A 1 19.97 -24.54 35.66
N GLU A 2 20.70 -23.47 35.49
CA GLU A 2 20.74 -22.65 34.26
C GLU A 2 21.69 -23.30 33.29
N SER A 3 21.17 -23.65 32.12
CA SER A 3 21.98 -24.18 31.03
C SER A 3 22.56 -23.02 30.25
N ASP A 4 23.87 -22.83 30.36
CA ASP A 4 24.71 -22.03 29.49
C ASP A 4 24.46 -22.35 28.02
N ARG A 5 23.81 -21.45 27.29
CA ARG A 5 23.91 -21.39 25.85
C ARG A 5 25.17 -20.63 25.50
N SER A 6 26.22 -21.38 25.18
CA SER A 6 27.48 -20.90 24.65
C SER A 6 27.26 -19.88 23.52
N LYS A 7 27.63 -18.65 23.79
CA LYS A 7 27.89 -17.63 22.78
C LYS A 7 29.04 -18.15 21.91
N SER A 8 28.73 -18.73 20.77
CA SER A 8 29.66 -18.93 19.68
C SER A 8 30.16 -17.56 19.29
N SER A 9 31.37 -17.29 19.69
CA SER A 9 31.98 -15.98 19.68
C SER A 9 32.39 -15.62 18.25
N ARG A 10 32.05 -14.39 17.85
CA ARG A 10 32.63 -13.72 16.67
C ARG A 10 34.17 -13.69 16.64
N SER A 11 34.82 -14.22 17.66
CA SER A 11 36.29 -14.35 17.78
C SER A 11 36.87 -15.46 16.90
N ASP A 12 36.09 -16.55 16.66
CA ASP A 12 36.63 -17.71 15.92
C ASP A 12 36.74 -17.43 14.41
N ILE A 13 35.92 -16.47 13.92
CA ILE A 13 35.98 -16.06 12.51
C ILE A 13 37.20 -15.17 12.20
N LYS A 14 37.77 -14.50 13.20
CA LYS A 14 38.97 -13.66 13.02
C LYS A 14 40.30 -14.44 12.92
N GLU A 15 40.33 -15.66 13.43
CA GLU A 15 41.55 -16.49 13.39
C GLU A 15 41.82 -17.10 12.00
N TYR A 16 40.81 -17.24 11.16
CA TYR A 16 40.95 -17.86 9.84
C TYR A 16 41.17 -16.89 8.68
N GLY A 17 41.41 -15.60 8.93
CA GLY A 17 41.85 -14.63 7.90
C GLY A 17 40.83 -14.37 6.76
N LEU A 18 39.56 -14.60 6.98
CA LEU A 18 38.50 -14.84 5.97
C LEU A 18 37.66 -13.63 5.56
N PHE A 19 38.18 -12.42 5.66
CA PHE A 19 37.46 -11.25 5.14
C PHE A 19 38.29 -10.50 4.11
N ASP A 20 38.52 -11.15 2.96
CA ASP A 20 38.91 -10.44 1.74
C ASP A 20 37.64 -10.28 0.88
N PRO A 21 37.10 -9.04 0.71
CA PRO A 21 35.86 -8.79 -0.06
C PRO A 21 36.03 -9.10 -1.56
N SER A 22 37.22 -9.41 -2.04
CA SER A 22 37.47 -9.80 -3.43
C SER A 22 37.32 -11.30 -3.68
N ARG A 23 37.24 -12.13 -2.64
CA ARG A 23 37.03 -13.57 -2.77
C ARG A 23 35.54 -13.90 -2.61
N ARG A 24 34.95 -14.54 -3.62
CA ARG A 24 33.61 -15.12 -3.52
C ARG A 24 33.63 -16.24 -2.49
N VAL A 25 33.27 -15.91 -1.25
CA VAL A 25 32.96 -16.91 -0.23
C VAL A 25 31.72 -17.60 -0.68
N VAL A 26 31.79 -18.91 -0.91
CA VAL A 26 30.60 -19.71 -1.20
C VAL A 26 29.79 -19.75 0.08
N ASP A 27 28.57 -19.20 0.04
CA ASP A 27 27.69 -19.15 1.19
C ASP A 27 27.51 -20.56 1.79
N GLY A 28 27.91 -20.73 3.03
CA GLY A 28 27.77 -21.97 3.79
C GLY A 28 29.07 -22.76 4.00
N HIS A 29 30.13 -22.58 3.21
CA HIS A 29 31.41 -23.32 3.37
C HIS A 29 32.48 -22.47 4.04
N THR A 30 32.44 -22.46 5.37
CA THR A 30 33.46 -21.81 6.23
C THR A 30 34.43 -22.80 6.87
N ARG A 31 34.28 -24.11 6.59
CA ARG A 31 35.12 -25.14 7.16
C ARG A 31 36.43 -25.29 6.35
N PRO A 32 37.55 -25.56 6.99
CA PRO A 32 38.79 -25.88 6.27
C PRO A 32 38.65 -27.19 5.51
N CYS A 33 39.33 -27.29 4.37
CA CYS A 33 39.37 -28.50 3.58
C CYS A 33 39.98 -29.67 4.39
N GLU A 34 39.33 -30.84 4.32
CA GLU A 34 39.74 -32.03 5.08
C GLU A 34 41.14 -32.57 4.66
N GLU A 35 41.54 -32.37 3.40
CA GLU A 35 42.82 -32.83 2.91
C GLU A 35 43.97 -31.82 3.06
N CYS A 36 43.74 -30.56 2.70
CA CYS A 36 44.80 -29.56 2.66
C CYS A 36 44.70 -28.47 3.73
N GLY A 37 43.60 -28.42 4.49
CA GLY A 37 43.34 -27.40 5.51
C GLY A 37 43.09 -25.99 4.98
N ALA A 38 43.10 -25.78 3.66
CA ALA A 38 42.87 -24.49 3.05
C ALA A 38 41.34 -24.14 3.10
N VAL A 39 41.00 -22.85 3.15
CA VAL A 39 39.64 -22.36 3.19
C VAL A 39 39.35 -21.56 1.92
N ASP A 40 39.82 -22.02 0.79
CA ASP A 40 39.64 -21.39 -0.51
C ASP A 40 38.74 -22.28 -1.37
N TRP A 41 37.44 -21.88 -1.46
CA TRP A 41 36.43 -22.65 -2.13
C TRP A 41 35.96 -21.95 -3.38
N GLN A 42 35.81 -22.69 -4.48
CA GLN A 42 35.27 -22.22 -5.75
C GLN A 42 33.98 -23.00 -6.08
N LEU A 43 32.94 -22.28 -6.52
CA LEU A 43 31.73 -22.87 -7.09
C LEU A 43 31.94 -23.01 -8.60
N ASP A 44 31.82 -24.21 -9.12
CA ASP A 44 31.72 -24.46 -10.55
C ASP A 44 30.23 -24.41 -10.97
N ASP A 45 29.82 -23.28 -11.54
CA ASP A 45 28.44 -23.05 -11.96
C ASP A 45 27.98 -24.01 -13.07
N THR A 46 28.91 -24.64 -13.80
CA THR A 46 28.56 -25.54 -14.92
C THR A 46 28.25 -26.94 -14.44
N ARG A 47 28.87 -27.37 -13.36
CA ARG A 47 28.69 -28.70 -12.77
C ARG A 47 27.89 -28.68 -11.49
N GLY A 48 27.73 -27.50 -10.87
CA GLY A 48 27.07 -27.36 -9.57
C GLY A 48 27.87 -28.01 -8.45
N GLU A 49 29.21 -27.90 -8.51
CA GLU A 49 30.14 -28.49 -7.56
C GLU A 49 30.92 -27.44 -6.79
N ILE A 50 31.16 -27.68 -5.50
CA ILE A 50 32.03 -26.84 -4.69
C ILE A 50 33.38 -27.54 -4.57
N ILE A 51 34.41 -26.89 -5.10
CA ILE A 51 35.78 -27.46 -5.25
C ILE A 51 36.77 -26.63 -4.41
N CYS A 52 37.67 -27.31 -3.73
CA CYS A 52 38.81 -26.64 -3.09
C CYS A 52 39.83 -26.23 -4.14
N ASN A 53 40.16 -24.93 -4.22
CA ASN A 53 41.15 -24.40 -5.18
C ASN A 53 42.59 -24.92 -4.96
N SER A 54 42.92 -25.34 -3.74
CA SER A 54 44.27 -25.76 -3.38
C SER A 54 44.59 -27.23 -3.70
N CYS A 55 43.63 -28.13 -3.52
CA CYS A 55 43.80 -29.56 -3.71
C CYS A 55 42.84 -30.21 -4.71
N GLY A 56 41.83 -29.50 -5.15
CA GLY A 56 40.84 -30.02 -6.11
C GLY A 56 39.78 -30.95 -5.50
N LEU A 57 39.71 -31.07 -4.16
CA LEU A 57 38.69 -31.90 -3.51
C LEU A 57 37.29 -31.32 -3.73
N VAL A 58 36.38 -32.12 -4.23
CA VAL A 58 34.95 -31.79 -4.35
C VAL A 58 34.26 -32.12 -3.03
N VAL A 59 33.64 -31.12 -2.37
CA VAL A 59 32.96 -31.29 -1.08
C VAL A 59 31.50 -31.49 -1.25
N GLU A 60 30.89 -30.74 -2.15
CA GLU A 60 29.45 -30.89 -2.45
C GLU A 60 29.23 -30.97 -3.96
N GLU A 61 28.31 -31.90 -4.34
CA GLU A 61 27.84 -32.09 -5.70
C GLU A 61 26.36 -31.69 -5.77
N ASN A 62 25.90 -31.26 -6.94
CA ASN A 62 24.51 -30.88 -7.20
C ASN A 62 24.04 -29.70 -6.34
N VAL A 63 24.88 -28.69 -6.17
CA VAL A 63 24.52 -27.45 -5.45
C VAL A 63 23.41 -26.75 -6.18
N ILE A 64 22.31 -26.47 -5.43
CA ILE A 64 21.16 -25.75 -5.98
C ILE A 64 21.51 -24.26 -6.08
N ASP A 65 21.44 -23.72 -7.28
CA ASP A 65 21.54 -22.27 -7.50
C ASP A 65 20.26 -21.59 -6.98
N PRO A 66 20.34 -20.77 -5.91
CA PRO A 66 19.19 -20.00 -5.43
C PRO A 66 18.87 -18.78 -6.31
N GLY A 67 19.66 -18.53 -7.34
CA GLY A 67 19.47 -17.42 -8.27
C GLY A 67 18.20 -17.55 -9.10
N ALA A 68 17.75 -16.45 -9.65
CA ALA A 68 16.62 -16.47 -10.54
C ALA A 68 17.00 -17.13 -11.88
N GLU A 69 16.31 -18.19 -12.25
CA GLU A 69 16.48 -18.88 -13.56
C GLU A 69 16.27 -17.95 -14.76
N TRP A 70 15.60 -16.82 -14.54
CA TRP A 70 15.18 -15.87 -15.55
C TRP A 70 15.60 -14.46 -15.20
N THR A 71 16.27 -13.80 -16.10
CA THR A 71 16.48 -12.35 -16.01
C THR A 71 15.51 -11.67 -16.96
N ASN A 72 14.63 -10.82 -16.43
CA ASN A 72 13.75 -9.95 -17.22
C ASN A 72 14.59 -8.79 -17.76
N ARG A 73 15.31 -9.01 -18.87
CA ARG A 73 16.10 -7.97 -19.53
C ARG A 73 15.22 -6.97 -20.26
N ASP A 74 14.13 -7.46 -20.83
CA ASP A 74 13.14 -6.65 -21.54
C ASP A 74 11.87 -6.50 -20.70
N LYS A 75 11.41 -5.27 -20.51
CA LYS A 75 10.19 -4.96 -19.74
C LYS A 75 8.88 -5.46 -20.40
N THR A 76 8.97 -6.07 -21.57
CA THR A 76 7.81 -6.46 -22.39
C THR A 76 7.24 -7.83 -22.01
N GLU A 77 8.07 -8.76 -21.54
CA GLU A 77 7.62 -10.10 -21.16
C GLU A 77 8.18 -10.46 -19.78
N ASP A 78 7.30 -10.72 -18.83
CA ASP A 78 7.70 -11.27 -17.53
C ASP A 78 7.83 -12.80 -17.66
N ARG A 79 9.07 -13.27 -17.65
CA ARG A 79 9.42 -14.70 -17.71
C ARG A 79 9.58 -15.34 -16.34
N SER A 80 9.34 -14.60 -15.27
CA SER A 80 9.46 -15.14 -13.94
C SER A 80 8.41 -16.25 -13.71
N ARG A 81 8.85 -17.36 -13.10
CA ARG A 81 7.97 -18.47 -12.71
C ARG A 81 7.32 -18.26 -11.33
N VAL A 82 7.53 -17.10 -10.74
CA VAL A 82 6.88 -16.72 -9.49
C VAL A 82 5.40 -16.45 -9.73
N GLY A 83 4.54 -16.94 -8.85
CA GLY A 83 3.11 -16.65 -8.87
C GLY A 83 2.82 -15.17 -8.62
N GLN A 84 1.58 -14.77 -8.83
CA GLN A 84 1.14 -13.41 -8.54
C GLN A 84 1.41 -13.05 -7.06
N PRO A 85 1.80 -11.79 -6.76
CA PRO A 85 1.95 -11.35 -5.39
C PRO A 85 0.63 -11.47 -4.63
N LEU A 86 0.70 -11.74 -3.34
CA LEU A 86 -0.47 -11.79 -2.47
C LEU A 86 -1.14 -10.43 -2.42
N THR A 87 -2.40 -10.36 -2.87
CA THR A 87 -3.21 -9.15 -2.84
C THR A 87 -4.41 -9.31 -1.92
N TYR A 88 -4.58 -8.40 -0.98
CA TYR A 88 -5.70 -8.44 -0.04
C TYR A 88 -7.01 -7.96 -0.66
N THR A 89 -6.96 -7.25 -1.79
CA THR A 89 -8.14 -6.83 -2.57
C THR A 89 -8.87 -8.00 -3.22
N LEU A 90 -8.24 -9.19 -3.32
CA LEU A 90 -8.90 -10.42 -3.71
C LEU A 90 -9.34 -11.21 -2.47
N ALA A 91 -10.54 -11.80 -2.50
CA ALA A 91 -11.06 -12.53 -1.35
C ALA A 91 -10.20 -13.75 -0.99
N ASP A 92 -9.62 -14.40 -1.99
CA ASP A 92 -8.71 -15.53 -1.91
C ASP A 92 -7.22 -15.14 -1.86
N LYS A 93 -6.92 -13.84 -1.80
CA LYS A 93 -5.57 -13.27 -1.84
C LYS A 93 -4.80 -13.57 -3.14
N GLY A 94 -5.48 -13.95 -4.21
CA GLY A 94 -4.87 -14.33 -5.48
C GLY A 94 -4.33 -15.76 -5.54
N LEU A 95 -4.64 -16.59 -4.56
CA LEU A 95 -4.12 -17.99 -4.49
C LEU A 95 -4.85 -18.96 -5.41
N ASN A 96 -6.09 -18.66 -5.78
CA ASN A 96 -6.90 -19.54 -6.62
C ASN A 96 -6.81 -19.14 -8.09
N THR A 97 -6.82 -20.15 -8.95
CA THR A 97 -6.99 -19.92 -10.40
C THR A 97 -8.43 -19.57 -10.73
N SER A 98 -8.64 -18.83 -11.81
CA SER A 98 -9.96 -18.48 -12.31
C SER A 98 -10.07 -18.80 -13.80
N ILE A 99 -11.27 -19.20 -14.24
CA ILE A 99 -11.55 -19.44 -15.66
C ILE A 99 -11.89 -18.09 -16.30
N ASP A 100 -11.06 -17.62 -17.23
CA ASP A 100 -11.30 -16.35 -17.91
C ASP A 100 -12.48 -16.45 -18.87
N VAL A 101 -13.31 -15.41 -18.89
CA VAL A 101 -14.45 -15.28 -19.83
C VAL A 101 -13.96 -15.00 -21.25
N ARG A 102 -12.82 -14.32 -21.39
CA ARG A 102 -12.25 -13.97 -22.67
C ARG A 102 -11.92 -15.21 -23.48
N ASP A 103 -11.30 -16.20 -22.83
CA ASP A 103 -10.95 -17.48 -23.45
C ASP A 103 -12.19 -18.27 -23.93
N LEU A 104 -13.34 -18.05 -23.27
CA LEU A 104 -14.59 -18.70 -23.62
C LEU A 104 -15.36 -18.02 -24.74
N ASN A 105 -15.19 -16.71 -24.91
CA ASN A 105 -15.96 -15.90 -25.84
C ASN A 105 -15.21 -15.55 -27.13
N THR A 106 -13.90 -15.38 -27.05
CA THR A 106 -13.05 -15.06 -28.20
C THR A 106 -12.54 -16.35 -28.82
N GLY A 107 -12.62 -16.48 -30.14
CA GLY A 107 -12.06 -17.61 -30.87
C GLY A 107 -10.52 -17.69 -30.83
N SER A 108 -9.86 -17.08 -29.82
CA SER A 108 -8.42 -17.13 -29.59
C SER A 108 -7.94 -18.51 -29.13
N ALA A 109 -8.86 -19.43 -28.80
CA ALA A 109 -8.54 -20.84 -28.60
C ALA A 109 -8.15 -21.53 -29.91
N GLY A 110 -7.20 -20.94 -30.64
CA GLY A 110 -6.59 -21.50 -31.82
C GLY A 110 -7.53 -21.67 -33.02
N ARG A 111 -7.00 -22.12 -34.17
CA ARG A 111 -7.71 -22.41 -35.42
C ARG A 111 -8.90 -23.38 -35.29
N HIS A 112 -9.06 -24.02 -34.12
CA HIS A 112 -10.14 -24.98 -33.83
C HIS A 112 -11.02 -24.46 -32.72
N GLY A 113 -11.83 -23.46 -32.99
CA GLY A 113 -12.72 -22.82 -31.99
C GLY A 113 -13.49 -23.84 -31.13
N ILE A 114 -13.67 -23.50 -29.84
CA ILE A 114 -14.41 -24.32 -28.88
C ILE A 114 -15.86 -24.49 -29.36
N SER A 115 -16.35 -25.73 -29.38
CA SER A 115 -17.73 -26.03 -29.78
C SER A 115 -18.74 -25.29 -28.88
N SER A 116 -19.92 -25.00 -29.41
CA SER A 116 -20.98 -24.32 -28.68
C SER A 116 -21.43 -25.09 -27.42
N GLN A 117 -21.32 -26.42 -27.44
CA GLN A 117 -21.61 -27.27 -26.28
C GLN A 117 -20.51 -27.16 -25.23
N ALA A 118 -19.24 -27.31 -25.62
CA ALA A 118 -18.10 -27.14 -24.71
C ALA A 118 -18.09 -25.75 -24.07
N ARG A 119 -18.45 -24.69 -24.82
CA ARG A 119 -18.57 -23.33 -24.28
C ARG A 119 -19.65 -23.21 -23.21
N ARG A 120 -20.78 -23.90 -23.36
CA ARG A 120 -21.85 -23.95 -22.36
C ARG A 120 -21.37 -24.69 -21.09
N ASP A 121 -20.67 -25.81 -21.26
CA ASP A 121 -20.14 -26.59 -20.15
C ASP A 121 -19.08 -25.83 -19.35
N TRP A 122 -18.18 -25.12 -20.02
CA TRP A 122 -17.19 -24.25 -19.36
C TRP A 122 -17.83 -23.09 -18.61
N ARG A 123 -18.85 -22.46 -19.17
CA ARG A 123 -19.61 -21.41 -18.44
C ARG A 123 -20.26 -21.97 -17.17
N ARG A 124 -20.84 -23.18 -17.27
CA ARG A 124 -21.42 -23.88 -16.11
C ARG A 124 -20.35 -24.19 -15.05
N ARG A 125 -19.21 -24.73 -15.47
CA ARG A 125 -18.07 -25.03 -14.57
C ARG A 125 -17.57 -23.79 -13.86
N ARG A 126 -17.43 -22.67 -14.57
CA ARG A 126 -17.06 -21.38 -13.97
C ARG A 126 -18.02 -20.94 -12.87
N VAL A 127 -19.32 -21.01 -13.11
CA VAL A 127 -20.34 -20.63 -12.09
C VAL A 127 -20.25 -21.56 -10.87
N ILE A 128 -19.98 -22.85 -11.07
CA ILE A 128 -19.78 -23.81 -9.98
C ILE A 128 -18.52 -23.47 -9.20
N ASP A 129 -17.42 -23.17 -9.87
CA ASP A 129 -16.15 -22.76 -9.27
C ASP A 129 -16.30 -21.49 -8.42
N GLU A 130 -16.91 -20.42 -8.97
CA GLU A 130 -17.19 -19.20 -8.24
C GLU A 130 -18.06 -19.45 -6.99
N ARG A 131 -19.08 -20.29 -7.10
CA ARG A 131 -19.93 -20.66 -5.95
C ARG A 131 -19.20 -21.49 -4.90
N SER A 132 -18.29 -22.36 -5.33
CA SER A 132 -17.49 -23.17 -4.42
C SER A 132 -16.52 -22.35 -3.58
N LYS A 133 -15.93 -21.31 -4.18
CA LYS A 133 -15.00 -20.36 -3.54
C LYS A 133 -15.68 -19.44 -2.53
N THR A 134 -16.97 -19.17 -2.68
CA THR A 134 -17.72 -18.19 -1.87
C THR A 134 -18.91 -18.82 -1.14
N ARG A 135 -18.70 -19.95 -0.47
CA ARG A 135 -19.79 -20.69 0.21
C ARG A 135 -20.39 -19.91 1.37
N LYS A 136 -19.56 -19.28 2.21
CA LYS A 136 -19.99 -18.54 3.40
C LYS A 136 -20.49 -17.15 3.06
N SER A 137 -21.51 -16.67 3.75
CA SER A 137 -22.03 -15.30 3.61
C SER A 137 -20.95 -14.24 3.82
N ARG A 138 -20.06 -14.47 4.78
CA ARG A 138 -18.93 -13.60 5.08
C ARG A 138 -17.97 -13.46 3.89
N GLU A 139 -17.68 -14.54 3.18
CA GLU A 139 -16.82 -14.54 1.98
C GLU A 139 -17.46 -13.75 0.84
N ARG A 140 -18.76 -13.94 0.62
CA ARG A 140 -19.54 -13.16 -0.37
C ARG A 140 -19.53 -11.66 -0.06
N ASN A 141 -19.67 -11.30 1.22
CA ASN A 141 -19.61 -9.90 1.66
C ASN A 141 -18.21 -9.33 1.48
N LEU A 142 -17.16 -10.13 1.73
CA LEU A 142 -15.77 -9.74 1.51
C LEU A 142 -15.48 -9.48 0.02
N VAL A 143 -15.98 -10.34 -0.89
CA VAL A 143 -15.86 -10.13 -2.34
C VAL A 143 -16.48 -8.81 -2.75
N LYS A 144 -17.72 -8.54 -2.29
CA LYS A 144 -18.41 -7.27 -2.58
C LYS A 144 -17.67 -6.06 -2.04
N ALA A 145 -17.18 -6.13 -0.79
CA ALA A 145 -16.42 -5.04 -0.19
C ALA A 145 -15.12 -4.77 -0.95
N ASN A 146 -14.36 -5.82 -1.27
CA ASN A 146 -13.12 -5.69 -2.02
C ASN A 146 -13.36 -5.12 -3.42
N GLN A 147 -14.44 -5.50 -4.08
CA GLN A 147 -14.84 -4.91 -5.36
C GLN A 147 -15.11 -3.41 -5.21
N MET A 148 -15.91 -3.02 -4.21
CA MET A 148 -16.20 -1.60 -3.94
C MET A 148 -14.92 -0.81 -3.63
N ILE A 149 -13.97 -1.40 -2.88
CA ILE A 149 -12.69 -0.76 -2.59
C ILE A 149 -11.90 -0.52 -3.88
N ARG A 150 -11.81 -1.49 -4.78
CA ARG A 150 -11.11 -1.32 -6.06
C ARG A 150 -11.76 -0.31 -6.98
N ASP A 151 -13.09 -0.33 -7.05
CA ASP A 151 -13.85 0.46 -8.04
C ASP A 151 -14.09 1.89 -7.55
N ARG A 152 -14.20 2.13 -6.23
CA ARG A 152 -14.70 3.39 -5.67
C ARG A 152 -13.74 4.12 -4.74
N SER A 153 -12.62 3.50 -4.31
CA SER A 153 -11.74 4.13 -3.32
C SER A 153 -10.89 5.26 -3.89
N ASP A 154 -10.62 5.24 -5.20
CA ASP A 154 -9.75 6.20 -5.88
C ASP A 154 -8.39 6.37 -5.17
N LEU A 155 -7.87 5.25 -4.64
CA LEU A 155 -6.59 5.15 -3.96
C LEU A 155 -5.58 4.36 -4.82
N PRO A 156 -4.27 4.57 -4.61
CA PRO A 156 -3.23 3.70 -5.18
C PRO A 156 -3.42 2.25 -4.75
N LYS A 157 -2.97 1.29 -5.57
CA LYS A 157 -3.13 -0.15 -5.32
C LYS A 157 -2.60 -0.60 -3.96
N SER A 158 -1.49 -0.04 -3.51
CA SER A 158 -0.92 -0.33 -2.18
C SER A 158 -1.90 0.01 -1.05
N LEU A 159 -2.54 1.18 -1.12
CA LEU A 159 -3.51 1.62 -0.12
C LEU A 159 -4.86 0.91 -0.25
N GLN A 160 -5.23 0.47 -1.46
CA GLN A 160 -6.37 -0.42 -1.65
C GLN A 160 -6.16 -1.76 -0.94
N ASP A 161 -4.97 -2.34 -1.03
CA ASP A 161 -4.62 -3.57 -0.33
C ASP A 161 -4.64 -3.40 1.19
N GLU A 162 -4.12 -2.29 1.71
CA GLU A 162 -4.18 -2.00 3.15
C GLU A 162 -5.63 -1.78 3.63
N THR A 163 -6.45 -1.08 2.83
CA THR A 163 -7.88 -0.93 3.09
C THR A 163 -8.60 -2.28 3.12
N ALA A 164 -8.31 -3.15 2.18
CA ALA A 164 -8.88 -4.50 2.12
C ALA A 164 -8.42 -5.37 3.31
N ARG A 165 -7.17 -5.22 3.74
CA ARG A 165 -6.61 -5.86 4.93
C ARG A 165 -7.34 -5.42 6.19
N LEU A 166 -7.55 -4.10 6.34
CA LEU A 166 -8.29 -3.52 7.47
C LEU A 166 -9.74 -4.02 7.51
N TYR A 167 -10.43 -4.00 6.36
CA TYR A 167 -11.79 -4.52 6.24
C TYR A 167 -11.87 -6.01 6.58
N ARG A 168 -10.91 -6.82 6.13
CA ARG A 168 -10.83 -8.25 6.43
C ARG A 168 -10.69 -8.50 7.93
N ARG A 169 -9.88 -7.71 8.64
CA ARG A 169 -9.74 -7.77 10.09
C ARG A 169 -11.08 -7.49 10.78
N LEU A 170 -11.75 -6.40 10.42
CA LEU A 170 -13.08 -6.05 10.96
C LEU A 170 -14.15 -7.11 10.66
N SER A 171 -14.10 -7.71 9.48
CA SER A 171 -14.98 -8.82 9.11
C SER A 171 -14.67 -10.06 9.95
N GLY A 172 -13.39 -10.29 10.31
CA GLY A 172 -12.94 -11.32 11.23
C GLY A 172 -13.58 -11.21 12.60
N ASP A 173 -13.55 -10.00 13.13
CA ASP A 173 -14.07 -9.65 14.45
C ASP A 173 -15.62 -9.55 14.50
N GLY A 174 -16.31 -9.87 13.40
CA GLY A 174 -17.77 -9.78 13.32
C GLY A 174 -18.33 -8.35 13.31
N PHE A 175 -17.49 -7.34 13.23
CA PHE A 175 -17.91 -5.92 13.28
C PHE A 175 -18.84 -5.51 12.13
N VAL A 176 -18.71 -6.15 10.97
CA VAL A 176 -19.50 -5.85 9.78
C VAL A 176 -20.97 -6.32 9.90
N THR A 177 -21.24 -7.29 10.78
CA THR A 177 -22.60 -7.81 10.98
C THR A 177 -23.55 -6.72 11.46
N GLY A 178 -24.68 -6.57 10.79
CA GLY A 178 -25.68 -5.52 11.09
C GLY A 178 -25.31 -4.11 10.60
N ARG A 179 -24.25 -3.97 9.79
CA ARG A 179 -23.83 -2.69 9.19
C ARG A 179 -23.79 -2.77 7.68
N SER A 180 -23.87 -1.62 7.02
CA SER A 180 -23.71 -1.50 5.57
C SER A 180 -22.28 -1.91 5.14
N ILE A 181 -22.17 -2.80 4.16
CA ILE A 181 -20.88 -3.23 3.59
C ILE A 181 -20.16 -2.03 2.99
N ALA A 182 -20.87 -1.22 2.19
CA ALA A 182 -20.34 -0.01 1.58
C ALA A 182 -19.88 1.00 2.64
N GLY A 183 -20.67 1.19 3.70
CA GLY A 183 -20.32 2.11 4.78
C GLY A 183 -19.07 1.71 5.55
N VAL A 184 -18.91 0.43 5.87
CA VAL A 184 -17.68 -0.05 6.54
C VAL A 184 -16.48 0.02 5.60
N ALA A 185 -16.63 -0.33 4.32
CA ALA A 185 -15.56 -0.19 3.32
C ALA A 185 -15.12 1.28 3.17
N ALA A 186 -16.07 2.21 3.05
CA ALA A 186 -15.79 3.65 2.98
C ALA A 186 -15.10 4.19 4.24
N ALA A 187 -15.51 3.72 5.42
CA ALA A 187 -14.84 4.09 6.67
C ALA A 187 -13.40 3.58 6.73
N CYS A 188 -13.12 2.36 6.26
CA CYS A 188 -11.76 1.82 6.14
C CYS A 188 -10.93 2.65 5.14
N THR A 189 -11.48 2.98 3.97
CA THR A 189 -10.84 3.83 2.96
C THR A 189 -10.44 5.19 3.55
N TYR A 190 -11.35 5.84 4.29
CA TYR A 190 -11.06 7.11 4.94
C TYR A 190 -9.95 7.01 5.98
N LEU A 191 -9.97 5.97 6.81
CA LEU A 191 -8.99 5.80 7.88
C LEU A 191 -7.59 5.51 7.32
N VAL A 192 -7.48 4.63 6.32
CA VAL A 192 -6.20 4.33 5.66
C VAL A 192 -5.64 5.57 4.96
N ALA A 193 -6.47 6.30 4.19
CA ALA A 193 -6.05 7.54 3.54
C ALA A 193 -5.52 8.57 4.56
N ARG A 194 -6.16 8.66 5.74
CA ARG A 194 -5.71 9.55 6.81
C ARG A 194 -4.40 9.08 7.46
N GLU A 195 -4.20 7.78 7.67
CA GLU A 195 -2.95 7.24 8.23
C GLU A 195 -1.76 7.52 7.29
N GLU A 196 -1.98 7.45 5.98
CA GLU A 196 -0.96 7.63 4.95
C GLU A 196 -0.81 9.09 4.47
N ASN A 197 -1.33 10.06 5.23
CA ASN A 197 -1.25 11.49 4.92
C ASN A 197 -1.84 11.89 3.54
N LEU A 198 -2.81 11.09 3.04
CA LEU A 198 -3.58 11.40 1.85
C LEU A 198 -4.98 11.89 2.26
N PRO A 199 -5.16 13.17 2.60
CA PRO A 199 -6.41 13.64 3.16
C PRO A 199 -7.52 13.59 2.12
N ARG A 200 -8.56 12.79 2.39
CA ARG A 200 -9.81 12.74 1.64
C ARG A 200 -10.92 13.39 2.44
N GLN A 201 -11.78 14.12 1.77
CA GLN A 201 -12.92 14.72 2.43
C GLN A 201 -14.05 13.70 2.63
N ILE A 202 -14.76 13.81 3.76
CA ILE A 202 -15.91 12.91 4.06
C ILE A 202 -16.97 12.97 2.98
N PRO A 203 -17.38 14.15 2.44
CA PRO A 203 -18.35 14.23 1.36
C PRO A 203 -17.91 13.51 0.08
N GLU A 204 -16.64 13.62 -0.31
CA GLU A 204 -16.10 12.93 -1.49
C GLU A 204 -16.30 11.42 -1.39
N ILE A 205 -15.85 10.84 -0.26
CA ILE A 205 -15.97 9.39 -0.03
C ILE A 205 -17.44 8.98 0.09
N ALA A 206 -18.27 9.79 0.73
CA ALA A 206 -19.70 9.52 0.84
C ALA A 206 -20.37 9.43 -0.53
N THR A 207 -20.05 10.36 -1.44
CA THR A 207 -20.53 10.36 -2.81
C THR A 207 -20.01 9.15 -3.61
N SER A 208 -18.72 8.84 -3.52
CA SER A 208 -18.12 7.69 -4.22
C SER A 208 -18.72 6.35 -3.82
N TYR A 209 -19.06 6.19 -2.54
CA TYR A 209 -19.66 4.95 -2.01
C TYR A 209 -21.17 4.95 -1.96
N ASP A 210 -21.82 6.04 -2.39
CA ASP A 210 -23.28 6.19 -2.42
C ASP A 210 -23.93 6.01 -1.04
N ILE A 211 -23.39 6.72 -0.04
CA ILE A 211 -23.84 6.71 1.36
C ILE A 211 -23.98 8.13 1.90
N THR A 212 -24.76 8.29 2.96
CA THR A 212 -24.90 9.59 3.60
C THR A 212 -23.67 9.96 4.44
N GLU A 213 -23.28 11.24 4.45
CA GLU A 213 -22.16 11.74 5.26
C GLU A 213 -22.34 11.46 6.77
N LYS A 214 -23.59 11.51 7.25
CA LYS A 214 -23.91 11.21 8.67
C LYS A 214 -23.61 9.75 9.02
N GLU A 215 -24.00 8.81 8.13
CA GLU A 215 -23.72 7.39 8.30
C GLU A 215 -22.21 7.13 8.26
N LEU A 216 -21.53 7.69 7.25
CA LEU A 216 -20.07 7.56 7.13
C LEU A 216 -19.35 8.09 8.37
N SER A 217 -19.67 9.30 8.84
CA SER A 217 -19.08 9.90 10.04
C SER A 217 -19.31 9.06 11.30
N ARG A 218 -20.48 8.43 11.41
CA ARG A 218 -20.78 7.50 12.51
C ARG A 218 -19.93 6.25 12.45
N LEU A 219 -19.79 5.66 11.26
CA LEU A 219 -19.01 4.44 11.04
C LEU A 219 -17.50 4.69 11.23
N ILE A 220 -16.96 5.82 10.74
CA ILE A 220 -15.57 6.21 10.96
C ILE A 220 -15.26 6.24 12.47
N ARG A 221 -16.11 6.89 13.28
CA ARG A 221 -15.93 6.93 14.74
C ARG A 221 -15.98 5.55 15.37
N GLN A 222 -16.89 4.68 14.93
CA GLN A 222 -16.99 3.31 15.46
C GLN A 222 -15.78 2.46 15.09
N VAL A 223 -15.30 2.52 13.85
CA VAL A 223 -14.13 1.79 13.37
C VAL A 223 -12.86 2.32 14.06
N SER A 224 -12.70 3.64 14.13
CA SER A 224 -11.56 4.28 14.79
C SER A 224 -11.42 3.85 16.26
N ARG A 225 -12.53 3.81 17.01
CA ARG A 225 -12.55 3.30 18.39
C ARG A 225 -12.21 1.81 18.48
N LYS A 226 -12.75 1.00 17.55
CA LYS A 226 -12.51 -0.46 17.54
C LYS A 226 -11.06 -0.81 17.25
N LEU A 227 -10.39 -0.02 16.41
CA LEU A 227 -9.02 -0.26 15.98
C LEU A 227 -7.97 0.60 16.71
N ASN A 228 -8.41 1.49 17.61
CA ASN A 228 -7.57 2.48 18.29
C ASN A 228 -6.76 3.37 17.35
N LEU A 229 -7.35 3.74 16.19
CA LEU A 229 -6.75 4.62 15.21
C LEU A 229 -7.17 6.06 15.48
N HIS A 230 -6.32 6.84 16.14
CA HIS A 230 -6.62 8.21 16.60
C HIS A 230 -5.65 9.25 16.04
N LYS A 231 -5.22 9.09 14.78
CA LYS A 231 -4.37 10.09 14.15
C LYS A 231 -5.11 11.42 14.00
N ILE A 232 -4.46 12.50 14.41
CA ILE A 232 -4.92 13.87 14.20
C ILE A 232 -4.34 14.35 12.86
N THR A 233 -5.19 14.78 11.95
CA THR A 233 -4.78 15.30 10.65
C THR A 233 -4.23 16.70 10.80
N SER A 234 -3.03 16.95 10.33
CA SER A 234 -2.41 18.26 10.33
C SER A 234 -2.85 19.10 9.11
N PRO A 235 -2.93 20.42 9.22
CA PRO A 235 -3.30 21.30 8.09
C PRO A 235 -2.40 21.17 6.86
N ASN A 236 -1.11 20.89 7.04
CA ASN A 236 -0.14 20.74 5.95
C ASN A 236 -0.46 19.58 5.00
N GLU A 237 -1.12 18.53 5.50
CA GLU A 237 -1.52 17.40 4.66
C GLU A 237 -2.49 17.78 3.53
N TYR A 238 -3.22 18.90 3.67
CA TYR A 238 -4.19 19.38 2.68
C TYR A 238 -3.58 20.32 1.62
N PHE A 239 -2.36 20.82 1.81
CA PHE A 239 -1.80 21.86 0.93
C PHE A 239 -1.67 21.42 -0.51
N ASP A 240 -1.06 20.24 -0.76
CA ASP A 240 -0.86 19.71 -2.10
C ASP A 240 -2.18 19.53 -2.84
N LYS A 241 -3.16 18.93 -2.17
CA LYS A 241 -4.48 18.72 -2.74
C LYS A 241 -5.15 20.03 -3.13
N PHE A 242 -5.23 20.98 -2.22
CA PHE A 242 -5.94 22.24 -2.49
C PHE A 242 -5.23 23.12 -3.52
N ILE A 243 -3.89 23.11 -3.55
CA ILE A 243 -3.12 23.81 -4.57
C ILE A 243 -3.38 23.22 -5.95
N SER A 244 -3.43 21.89 -6.05
CA SER A 244 -3.75 21.17 -7.29
C SER A 244 -5.20 21.44 -7.74
N ASP A 245 -6.17 21.33 -6.83
CA ASP A 245 -7.60 21.53 -7.14
C ASP A 245 -7.90 22.98 -7.56
N LEU A 246 -7.18 23.97 -7.00
CA LEU A 246 -7.27 25.38 -7.37
C LEU A 246 -6.43 25.75 -8.60
N GLN A 247 -5.67 24.80 -9.14
CA GLN A 247 -4.76 25.02 -10.28
C GLN A 247 -3.82 26.21 -10.02
N LEU A 248 -3.22 26.27 -8.84
CA LEU A 248 -2.27 27.31 -8.46
C LEU A 248 -0.85 26.89 -8.87
N PRO A 249 0.05 27.86 -9.16
CA PRO A 249 1.43 27.54 -9.51
C PRO A 249 2.19 26.92 -8.32
N PRO A 250 3.17 26.03 -8.58
CA PRO A 250 3.89 25.28 -7.56
C PRO A 250 4.67 26.17 -6.57
N ASN A 251 5.02 27.39 -6.95
CA ASN A 251 5.70 28.35 -6.08
C ASN A 251 4.89 28.68 -4.82
N ILE A 252 3.56 28.58 -4.87
CA ILE A 252 2.68 28.81 -3.73
C ILE A 252 2.90 27.79 -2.63
N PHE A 253 3.23 26.54 -2.97
CA PHE A 253 3.50 25.51 -1.98
C PHE A 253 4.63 25.89 -1.02
N THR A 254 5.73 26.45 -1.53
CA THR A 254 6.85 26.91 -0.71
C THR A 254 6.45 28.07 0.21
N GLN A 255 5.64 28.98 -0.30
CA GLN A 255 5.14 30.12 0.49
C GLN A 255 4.15 29.67 1.57
N VAL A 256 3.23 28.77 1.26
CA VAL A 256 2.30 28.19 2.24
C VAL A 256 3.08 27.48 3.35
N ASN A 257 4.10 26.71 3.01
CA ASN A 257 4.94 26.03 4.00
C ASN A 257 5.71 27.03 4.87
N HIS A 258 6.19 28.12 4.29
CA HIS A 258 6.83 29.19 5.04
C HIS A 258 5.84 29.90 6.01
N LEU A 259 4.61 30.19 5.56
CA LEU A 259 3.58 30.73 6.44
C LEU A 259 3.18 29.74 7.53
N TRP A 260 3.07 28.45 7.17
CA TRP A 260 2.76 27.40 8.13
C TRP A 260 3.84 27.26 9.21
N SER A 261 5.12 27.30 8.85
CA SER A 261 6.22 27.22 9.83
C SER A 261 6.20 28.37 10.86
N LYS A 262 5.66 29.52 10.49
CA LYS A 262 5.46 30.64 11.43
C LYS A 262 4.26 30.43 12.36
N ILE A 263 3.20 29.80 11.87
CA ILE A 263 1.94 29.62 12.63
C ILE A 263 1.97 28.36 13.47
N GLN A 264 2.67 27.31 13.01
CA GLN A 264 2.77 26.02 13.69
C GLN A 264 3.13 26.10 15.18
N PRO A 265 4.09 26.96 15.64
CA PRO A 265 4.43 27.09 17.05
C PRO A 265 3.29 27.61 17.92
N HIS A 266 2.33 28.32 17.32
CA HIS A 266 1.19 28.92 18.02
C HIS A 266 -0.01 27.98 18.06
N GLU A 267 0.16 26.82 18.72
CA GLU A 267 -0.86 25.76 18.78
C GLU A 267 -2.21 26.24 19.32
N ASP A 268 -2.21 27.11 20.31
CA ASP A 268 -3.42 27.66 20.93
C ASP A 268 -4.38 28.33 19.93
N ILE A 269 -3.85 28.78 18.81
CA ILE A 269 -4.60 29.56 17.83
C ILE A 269 -5.28 28.70 16.78
N TRP A 270 -4.61 27.65 16.35
CA TRP A 270 -5.14 26.77 15.30
C TRP A 270 -5.66 25.43 15.81
N GLN A 271 -5.27 24.98 17.02
CA GLN A 271 -5.85 23.79 17.65
C GLN A 271 -7.35 24.01 17.92
N GLY A 272 -8.14 22.96 17.71
CA GLY A 272 -9.59 23.05 17.80
C GLY A 272 -10.29 23.67 16.58
N LYS A 273 -9.55 24.18 15.61
CA LYS A 273 -10.11 24.61 14.31
C LYS A 273 -10.09 23.44 13.33
N LYS A 274 -10.97 23.48 12.31
CA LYS A 274 -10.95 22.48 11.24
C LYS A 274 -9.64 22.61 10.44
N PRO A 275 -8.82 21.55 10.30
CA PRO A 275 -7.53 21.64 9.61
C PRO A 275 -7.67 22.09 8.14
N MET A 276 -8.75 21.69 7.47
CA MET A 276 -9.09 22.16 6.12
C MET A 276 -9.29 23.68 6.06
N GLY A 277 -9.91 24.27 7.09
CA GLY A 277 -10.12 25.72 7.16
C GLY A 277 -8.80 26.47 7.35
N VAL A 278 -7.93 25.96 8.22
CA VAL A 278 -6.58 26.51 8.43
C VAL A 278 -5.78 26.46 7.14
N ALA A 279 -5.78 25.31 6.46
CA ALA A 279 -5.11 25.14 5.16
C ALA A 279 -5.65 26.13 4.11
N ALA A 280 -6.97 26.27 4.00
CA ALA A 280 -7.60 27.20 3.06
C ALA A 280 -7.21 28.65 3.31
N ALA A 281 -7.16 29.07 4.58
CA ALA A 281 -6.77 30.45 4.93
C ALA A 281 -5.29 30.74 4.61
N LEU A 282 -4.40 29.77 4.84
CA LEU A 282 -2.99 29.90 4.50
C LEU A 282 -2.76 29.97 2.99
N ILE A 283 -3.45 29.12 2.22
CA ILE A 283 -3.37 29.13 0.76
C ILE A 283 -3.93 30.45 0.19
N TYR A 284 -5.04 30.95 0.72
CA TYR A 284 -5.58 32.24 0.29
C TYR A 284 -4.57 33.36 0.52
N LYS A 285 -3.95 33.42 1.70
CA LYS A 285 -2.96 34.42 2.04
C LYS A 285 -1.72 34.34 1.15
N ALA A 286 -1.14 33.16 0.99
CA ALA A 286 -0.01 32.90 0.10
C ALA A 286 -0.31 33.31 -1.37
N ALA A 287 -1.48 32.91 -1.88
CA ALA A 287 -1.90 33.27 -3.23
C ALA A 287 -2.10 34.79 -3.41
N SER A 288 -2.61 35.48 -2.38
CA SER A 288 -2.76 36.91 -2.39
C SER A 288 -1.40 37.64 -2.40
N GLU A 289 -0.43 37.20 -1.60
CA GLU A 289 0.94 37.75 -1.56
C GLU A 289 1.70 37.46 -2.88
N SER A 290 1.42 36.37 -3.55
CA SER A 290 2.05 36.01 -4.85
C SER A 290 1.41 36.69 -6.06
N GLY A 291 0.34 37.46 -5.90
CA GLY A 291 -0.38 38.06 -7.02
C GLY A 291 -1.21 37.08 -7.87
N THR A 292 -1.32 35.81 -7.47
CA THR A 292 -2.14 34.78 -8.13
C THR A 292 -3.41 34.49 -7.36
N SER A 293 -4.08 35.53 -6.88
CA SER A 293 -5.24 35.40 -5.99
C SER A 293 -6.41 34.67 -6.66
N ARG A 294 -7.03 33.77 -5.91
CA ARG A 294 -8.32 33.13 -6.23
C ARG A 294 -9.42 33.77 -5.39
N THR A 295 -10.67 33.63 -5.82
CA THR A 295 -11.79 34.19 -5.04
C THR A 295 -11.95 33.38 -3.73
N GLN A 296 -12.41 34.07 -2.67
CA GLN A 296 -12.73 33.39 -1.41
C GLN A 296 -13.77 32.27 -1.61
N SER A 297 -14.74 32.49 -2.51
CA SER A 297 -15.76 31.51 -2.85
C SER A 297 -15.17 30.23 -3.44
N ASP A 298 -14.19 30.33 -4.35
CA ASP A 298 -13.59 29.15 -4.98
C ASP A 298 -12.78 28.33 -3.95
N ILE A 299 -12.00 29.01 -3.11
CA ILE A 299 -11.26 28.33 -2.04
C ILE A 299 -12.21 27.67 -1.03
N CYS A 300 -13.32 28.35 -0.68
CA CYS A 300 -14.32 27.79 0.22
C CYS A 300 -15.00 26.56 -0.35
N LYS A 301 -15.25 26.50 -1.67
CA LYS A 301 -15.81 25.33 -2.35
C LYS A 301 -14.88 24.13 -2.27
N VAL A 302 -13.59 24.34 -2.59
CA VAL A 302 -12.56 23.26 -2.56
C VAL A 302 -12.35 22.76 -1.14
N ALA A 303 -12.24 23.67 -0.16
CA ALA A 303 -12.01 23.30 1.23
C ALA A 303 -13.27 22.83 1.99
N ASN A 304 -14.44 22.94 1.38
CA ASN A 304 -15.74 22.69 2.03
C ASN A 304 -15.90 23.42 3.38
N VAL A 305 -15.64 24.74 3.35
CA VAL A 305 -15.66 25.63 4.51
C VAL A 305 -16.53 26.86 4.18
N SER A 306 -17.21 27.43 5.16
CA SER A 306 -17.97 28.65 4.94
C SER A 306 -17.06 29.88 4.84
N GLU A 307 -17.43 30.87 4.03
CA GLU A 307 -16.69 32.14 3.91
C GLU A 307 -16.51 32.86 5.25
N VAL A 308 -17.51 32.77 6.14
CA VAL A 308 -17.42 33.36 7.48
C VAL A 308 -16.29 32.74 8.28
N THR A 309 -16.14 31.41 8.20
CA THR A 309 -15.06 30.69 8.88
C THR A 309 -13.70 31.07 8.28
N LEU A 310 -13.61 31.17 6.94
CA LEU A 310 -12.38 31.59 6.25
C LEU A 310 -11.96 33.01 6.68
N ARG A 311 -12.89 33.96 6.65
CA ARG A 311 -12.61 35.35 7.07
C ARG A 311 -12.23 35.43 8.55
N GLY A 312 -12.83 34.63 9.42
CA GLY A 312 -12.47 34.57 10.83
C GLY A 312 -11.02 34.09 11.03
N LEU A 313 -10.60 33.06 10.28
CA LEU A 313 -9.23 32.56 10.34
C LEU A 313 -8.22 33.53 9.74
N LEU A 314 -8.55 34.20 8.65
CA LEU A 314 -7.69 35.24 8.05
C LEU A 314 -7.40 36.39 9.02
N ARG A 315 -8.42 36.91 9.72
CA ARG A 315 -8.22 37.95 10.75
C ARG A 315 -7.25 37.53 11.86
N ILE A 316 -7.36 36.26 12.29
CA ILE A 316 -6.48 35.66 13.31
C ILE A 316 -5.05 35.60 12.79
N PHE A 317 -4.86 35.13 11.55
CA PHE A 317 -3.52 34.96 10.94
C PHE A 317 -2.91 36.31 10.55
N ASP A 318 -3.69 37.31 10.17
CA ASP A 318 -3.20 38.66 9.91
C ASP A 318 -2.63 39.30 11.18
N GLY A 319 -3.26 39.06 12.34
CA GLY A 319 -2.76 39.51 13.62
C GLY A 319 -1.46 38.86 14.10
N LEU A 320 -1.15 37.64 13.57
CA LEU A 320 0.08 36.91 13.91
C LEU A 320 1.25 37.20 12.94
N LEU A 321 0.93 37.50 11.70
CA LEU A 321 1.89 37.64 10.61
C LEU A 321 2.21 39.12 10.31
N ALA A 322 1.49 40.03 10.98
CA ALA A 322 1.81 41.46 10.98
C ALA A 322 2.99 41.74 11.92
#